data_aeeaa062aca7ba72031f548cbae902c2
#
_entry.id   aeeaa062aca7ba72031f548cbae902c2
#
_cell.length_a   1.000
_cell.length_b   1.000
_cell.length_c   1.000
_cell.angle_alpha   90.00
_cell.angle_beta   90.00
_cell.angle_gamma   90.00
#
_symmetry.space_group_name_H-M   'P 1'
#
loop_
_entity.id
_entity.type
_entity.pdbx_description
1 polymer ?
#
loop_
_entity_poly.entity_id
_entity_poly.type
_entity_poly.pdbx_seq_one_letter_code
_entity_poly.pdbx_strand_id
1 'polypeptide(L)'
;MRLKKLIDIPPVWLLLAVLVTWQIGVMRPFGLSLDFPVVQLLSGVLIGGGIILMLLAVMEMRKRRTTIVPHREAESLVTSGIFKRTRNPIYLGDALVLAGLALRWEAPIALLLVPLFLGTITQRFIVPEENRLRVKFRADFARYCQNTRRWV
;
A
#
# COMPACT_ATOMS: atom_id res chain seq x y z
N MET A 1 -14.26 -13.75 -18.63
CA MET A 1 -13.04 -12.96 -18.73
C MET A 1 -13.11 -11.58 -18.05
N ARG A 2 -14.29 -10.95 -17.93
CA ARG A 2 -14.46 -9.65 -17.23
C ARG A 2 -14.41 -9.74 -15.69
N LEU A 3 -14.93 -10.80 -15.07
CA LEU A 3 -14.98 -10.95 -13.61
C LEU A 3 -13.57 -11.03 -12.98
N LYS A 4 -12.63 -11.75 -13.60
CA LYS A 4 -11.24 -11.85 -13.10
C LYS A 4 -10.54 -10.49 -13.04
N LYS A 5 -10.81 -9.58 -13.99
CA LYS A 5 -10.25 -8.22 -13.98
C LYS A 5 -10.88 -7.30 -12.94
N LEU A 6 -12.13 -7.55 -12.54
CA LEU A 6 -12.84 -6.78 -11.52
C LEU A 6 -12.41 -7.17 -10.10
N ILE A 7 -11.97 -8.42 -9.92
CA ILE A 7 -11.51 -8.93 -8.61
C ILE A 7 -10.00 -8.70 -8.43
N ASP A 8 -9.23 -8.60 -9.52
CA ASP A 8 -7.78 -8.39 -9.47
C ASP A 8 -7.44 -6.89 -9.40
N ILE A 9 -7.84 -6.27 -8.31
CA ILE A 9 -7.53 -4.87 -7.96
C ILE A 9 -6.89 -4.80 -6.57
N PRO A 10 -5.96 -3.85 -6.32
CA PRO A 10 -5.22 -3.75 -5.06
C PRO A 10 -6.09 -3.75 -3.79
N PRO A 11 -7.26 -3.04 -3.75
CA PRO A 11 -8.12 -3.06 -2.56
C PRO A 11 -8.64 -4.44 -2.19
N VAL A 12 -8.85 -5.34 -3.15
CA VAL A 12 -9.30 -6.72 -2.86
C VAL A 12 -8.19 -7.50 -2.18
N TRP A 13 -6.94 -7.33 -2.61
CA TRP A 13 -5.79 -7.96 -1.97
C TRP A 13 -5.55 -7.44 -0.56
N LEU A 14 -5.74 -6.14 -0.33
CA LEU A 14 -5.71 -5.55 1.00
C LEU A 14 -6.82 -6.13 1.88
N LEU A 15 -8.06 -6.20 1.37
CA LEU A 15 -9.20 -6.76 2.10
C LEU A 15 -8.94 -8.22 2.50
N LEU A 16 -8.41 -9.03 1.59
CA LEU A 16 -8.04 -10.42 1.89
C LEU A 16 -6.98 -10.49 3.01
N ALA A 17 -5.92 -9.67 2.91
CA ALA A 17 -4.89 -9.62 3.93
C ALA A 17 -5.44 -9.18 5.29
N VAL A 18 -6.34 -8.20 5.32
CA VAL A 18 -7.03 -7.72 6.54
C VAL A 18 -7.91 -8.81 7.13
N LEU A 19 -8.69 -9.53 6.32
CA LEU A 19 -9.53 -10.65 6.79
C LEU A 19 -8.70 -11.78 7.39
N VAL A 20 -7.58 -12.14 6.75
CA VAL A 20 -6.65 -13.15 7.30
C VAL A 20 -6.03 -12.67 8.60
N THR A 21 -5.62 -11.39 8.68
CA THR A 21 -5.09 -10.78 9.91
C THR A 21 -6.11 -10.84 11.05
N TRP A 22 -7.35 -10.47 10.76
CA TRP A 22 -8.45 -10.55 11.72
C TRP A 22 -8.68 -11.99 12.19
N GLN A 23 -8.71 -12.96 11.27
CA GLN A 23 -8.88 -14.36 11.59
C GLN A 23 -7.76 -14.90 12.50
N ILE A 24 -6.51 -14.52 12.23
CA ILE A 24 -5.35 -14.85 13.09
C ILE A 24 -5.54 -14.25 14.49
N GLY A 25 -6.00 -12.99 14.59
CA GLY A 25 -6.29 -12.33 15.86
C GLY A 25 -7.38 -13.05 16.66
N VAL A 26 -8.43 -13.54 16.00
CA VAL A 26 -9.51 -14.32 16.65
C VAL A 26 -9.01 -15.67 17.12
N MET A 27 -8.24 -16.39 16.30
CA MET A 27 -7.74 -17.72 16.63
C MET A 27 -6.62 -17.71 17.67
N ARG A 28 -5.90 -16.60 17.80
CA ARG A 28 -4.75 -16.41 18.72
C ARG A 28 -3.81 -17.65 18.73
N PRO A 29 -3.28 -18.07 17.57
CA PRO A 29 -2.40 -19.21 17.53
C PRO A 29 -1.19 -18.95 18.45
N PHE A 30 -0.82 -19.95 19.23
CA PHE A 30 0.27 -19.91 20.22
C PHE A 30 0.00 -19.04 21.46
N GLY A 31 -1.22 -18.53 21.69
CA GLY A 31 -1.57 -17.75 22.87
C GLY A 31 -0.77 -16.45 23.06
N LEU A 32 -0.16 -15.94 21.98
CA LEU A 32 0.62 -14.70 22.02
C LEU A 32 -0.32 -13.51 22.20
N SER A 33 -0.11 -12.75 23.27
CA SER A 33 -0.80 -11.48 23.52
C SER A 33 0.19 -10.32 23.40
N LEU A 34 -0.26 -9.26 22.74
CA LEU A 34 0.47 -7.98 22.61
C LEU A 34 -0.29 -6.83 23.27
N ASP A 35 -1.03 -7.14 24.32
CA ASP A 35 -1.83 -6.11 25.04
C ASP A 35 -0.95 -5.22 25.94
N PHE A 36 -0.04 -4.48 25.29
CA PHE A 36 0.77 -3.47 25.93
C PHE A 36 0.36 -2.08 25.44
N PRO A 37 0.26 -1.06 26.33
CA PRO A 37 -0.11 0.30 25.93
C PRO A 37 0.74 0.88 24.80
N VAL A 38 2.03 0.59 24.79
CA VAL A 38 2.97 1.02 23.73
C VAL A 38 2.63 0.38 22.39
N VAL A 39 2.24 -0.89 22.37
CA VAL A 39 1.85 -1.59 21.15
C VAL A 39 0.52 -1.03 20.61
N GLN A 40 -0.43 -0.73 21.48
CA GLN A 40 -1.68 -0.10 21.10
C GLN A 40 -1.47 1.31 20.55
N LEU A 41 -0.59 2.10 21.16
CA LEU A 41 -0.19 3.40 20.63
C LEU A 41 0.46 3.27 19.24
N LEU A 42 1.42 2.37 19.09
CA LEU A 42 2.09 2.10 17.81
C LEU A 42 1.09 1.67 16.73
N SER A 43 0.15 0.79 17.07
CA SER A 43 -0.96 0.41 16.20
C SER A 43 -1.72 1.63 15.69
N GLY A 44 -2.13 2.52 16.58
CA GLY A 44 -2.83 3.75 16.23
C GLY A 44 -2.00 4.67 15.31
N VAL A 45 -0.71 4.83 15.61
CA VAL A 45 0.22 5.63 14.79
C VAL A 45 0.38 5.03 13.38
N LEU A 46 0.51 3.71 13.27
CA LEU A 46 0.64 3.04 11.97
C LEU A 46 -0.65 3.16 11.14
N ILE A 47 -1.81 2.93 11.74
CA ILE A 47 -3.10 3.05 11.04
C ILE A 47 -3.34 4.51 10.64
N GLY A 48 -3.21 5.44 11.56
CA GLY A 48 -3.40 6.87 11.30
C GLY A 48 -2.39 7.41 10.27
N GLY A 49 -1.12 7.06 10.41
CA GLY A 49 -0.06 7.43 9.47
C GLY A 49 -0.30 6.86 8.07
N GLY A 50 -0.73 5.60 7.98
CA GLY A 50 -1.10 4.97 6.70
C GLY A 50 -2.26 5.67 6.01
N ILE A 51 -3.32 5.99 6.75
CA ILE A 51 -4.48 6.74 6.21
C ILE A 51 -4.07 8.13 5.75
N ILE A 52 -3.31 8.87 6.54
CA ILE A 52 -2.81 10.21 6.17
C ILE A 52 -1.96 10.11 4.89
N LEU A 53 -1.08 9.13 4.79
CA LEU A 53 -0.24 8.92 3.62
C LEU A 53 -1.07 8.68 2.36
N MET A 54 -2.11 7.86 2.44
CA MET A 54 -3.04 7.62 1.33
C MET A 54 -3.80 8.89 0.95
N LEU A 55 -4.30 9.65 1.93
CA LEU A 55 -5.02 10.90 1.68
C LEU A 55 -4.12 11.93 0.98
N LEU A 56 -2.87 12.10 1.43
CA LEU A 56 -1.90 12.99 0.80
C LEU A 56 -1.61 12.56 -0.65
N ALA A 57 -1.50 11.27 -0.91
CA ALA A 57 -1.31 10.74 -2.25
C ALA A 57 -2.50 11.05 -3.16
N VAL A 58 -3.72 10.77 -2.71
CA VAL A 58 -4.95 11.05 -3.45
C VAL A 58 -5.11 12.54 -3.74
N MET A 59 -4.84 13.40 -2.75
CA MET A 59 -4.89 14.86 -2.93
C MET A 59 -3.90 15.33 -4.00
N GLU A 60 -2.66 14.83 -3.97
CA GLU A 60 -1.63 15.20 -4.95
C GLU A 60 -1.98 14.71 -6.36
N MET A 61 -2.51 13.48 -6.49
CA MET A 61 -2.98 12.94 -7.77
C MET A 61 -4.14 13.76 -8.34
N ARG A 62 -5.12 14.15 -7.51
CA ARG A 62 -6.24 15.02 -7.93
C ARG A 62 -5.76 16.40 -8.38
N LYS A 63 -4.82 17.00 -7.63
CA LYS A 63 -4.20 18.29 -7.99
C LYS A 63 -3.52 18.24 -9.36
N ARG A 64 -2.93 17.11 -9.72
CA ARG A 64 -2.26 16.88 -11.01
C ARG A 64 -3.20 16.34 -12.10
N ARG A 65 -4.50 16.25 -11.83
CA ARG A 65 -5.53 15.75 -12.76
C ARG A 65 -5.19 14.39 -13.36
N THR A 66 -4.57 13.51 -12.56
CA THR A 66 -4.28 12.13 -12.98
C THR A 66 -5.22 11.13 -12.32
N THR A 67 -5.32 9.94 -12.90
CA THR A 67 -6.22 8.90 -12.41
C THR A 67 -5.65 8.16 -11.21
N ILE A 68 -6.53 7.85 -10.25
CA ILE A 68 -6.25 6.98 -9.11
C ILE A 68 -6.61 5.52 -9.46
N VAL A 69 -7.38 5.33 -10.53
CA VAL A 69 -7.94 4.02 -10.89
C VAL A 69 -6.85 3.12 -11.46
N PRO A 70 -6.60 1.95 -10.84
CA PRO A 70 -5.68 0.95 -11.38
C PRO A 70 -6.05 0.56 -12.82
N HIS A 71 -5.05 0.24 -13.63
CA HIS A 71 -5.19 -0.15 -15.04
C HIS A 71 -5.66 0.94 -16.01
N ARG A 72 -5.94 2.17 -15.57
CA ARG A 72 -6.10 3.32 -16.48
C ARG A 72 -4.74 3.96 -16.76
N GLU A 73 -4.62 4.55 -17.95
CA GLU A 73 -3.41 5.29 -18.30
C GLU A 73 -3.32 6.58 -17.48
N ALA A 74 -2.16 6.79 -16.85
CA ALA A 74 -1.88 8.04 -16.16
C ALA A 74 -1.82 9.18 -17.18
N GLU A 75 -2.58 10.24 -16.95
CA GLU A 75 -2.57 11.43 -17.82
C GLU A 75 -1.33 12.28 -17.59
N SER A 76 -0.81 12.29 -16.35
CA SER A 76 0.40 13.00 -15.97
C SER A 76 1.24 12.19 -15.00
N LEU A 77 2.57 12.37 -15.04
CA LEU A 77 3.50 11.80 -14.07
C LEU A 77 3.50 12.65 -12.81
N VAL A 78 3.06 12.09 -11.69
CA VAL A 78 3.07 12.77 -10.39
C VAL A 78 4.40 12.52 -9.70
N THR A 79 5.18 13.59 -9.51
CA THR A 79 6.50 13.56 -8.87
C THR A 79 6.62 14.54 -7.70
N SER A 80 5.50 15.20 -7.34
CA SER A 80 5.43 16.26 -6.32
C SER A 80 4.76 15.75 -5.03
N GLY A 81 4.78 16.59 -3.99
CA GLY A 81 4.19 16.26 -2.71
C GLY A 81 4.80 15.00 -2.09
N ILE A 82 3.96 14.11 -1.61
CA ILE A 82 4.39 12.83 -1.00
C ILE A 82 5.12 11.91 -1.99
N PHE A 83 4.87 12.06 -3.29
CA PHE A 83 5.55 11.29 -4.35
C PHE A 83 7.04 11.65 -4.50
N LYS A 84 7.54 12.70 -3.84
CA LYS A 84 8.98 12.96 -3.72
C LYS A 84 9.67 11.99 -2.75
N ARG A 85 8.94 11.41 -1.81
CA ARG A 85 9.47 10.51 -0.77
C ARG A 85 9.40 9.05 -1.14
N THR A 86 8.29 8.67 -1.77
CA THR A 86 8.04 7.31 -2.23
C THR A 86 7.26 7.34 -3.55
N ARG A 87 7.54 6.39 -4.45
CA ARG A 87 6.78 6.27 -5.69
C ARG A 87 5.41 5.62 -5.51
N ASN A 88 5.19 4.93 -4.39
CA ASN A 88 3.96 4.16 -4.11
C ASN A 88 3.34 4.51 -2.75
N PRO A 89 2.99 5.79 -2.50
CA PRO A 89 2.50 6.20 -1.18
C PRO A 89 1.18 5.54 -0.78
N ILE A 90 0.30 5.21 -1.73
CA ILE A 90 -0.97 4.53 -1.43
C ILE A 90 -0.69 3.11 -0.92
N TYR A 91 0.10 2.32 -1.63
CA TYR A 91 0.41 0.94 -1.23
C TYR A 91 1.27 0.87 0.04
N LEU A 92 2.12 1.87 0.26
CA LEU A 92 2.85 2.01 1.52
C LEU A 92 1.88 2.29 2.68
N GLY A 93 0.88 3.16 2.46
CA GLY A 93 -0.20 3.41 3.40
C GLY A 93 -1.00 2.15 3.73
N ASP A 94 -1.36 1.37 2.71
CA ASP A 94 -2.03 0.07 2.88
C ASP A 94 -1.22 -0.89 3.77
N ALA A 95 0.10 -0.98 3.53
CA ALA A 95 1.00 -1.82 4.33
C ALA A 95 1.10 -1.37 5.78
N LEU A 96 1.14 -0.04 6.03
CA LEU A 96 1.13 0.52 7.39
C LEU A 96 -0.18 0.23 8.11
N VAL A 97 -1.32 0.38 7.44
CA VAL A 97 -2.64 0.03 7.99
C VAL A 97 -2.69 -1.46 8.33
N LEU A 98 -2.23 -2.33 7.43
CA LEU A 98 -2.21 -3.78 7.66
C LEU A 98 -1.34 -4.14 8.87
N ALA A 99 -0.13 -3.55 8.98
CA ALA A 99 0.75 -3.75 10.13
C ALA A 99 0.11 -3.23 11.43
N GLY A 100 -0.51 -2.06 11.39
CA GLY A 100 -1.23 -1.49 12.54
C GLY A 100 -2.40 -2.37 12.99
N LEU A 101 -3.19 -2.91 12.08
CA LEU A 101 -4.28 -3.84 12.39
C LEU A 101 -3.77 -5.16 12.98
N ALA A 102 -2.63 -5.69 12.50
CA ALA A 102 -2.01 -6.87 13.06
C ALA A 102 -1.64 -6.66 14.55
N LEU A 103 -1.12 -5.48 14.90
CA LEU A 103 -0.84 -5.11 16.28
C LEU A 103 -2.14 -4.88 17.08
N ARG A 104 -3.13 -4.22 16.47
CA ARG A 104 -4.41 -3.88 17.13
C ARG A 104 -5.20 -5.11 17.52
N TRP A 105 -5.15 -6.17 16.71
CA TRP A 105 -5.86 -7.43 16.95
C TRP A 105 -4.98 -8.47 17.64
N GLU A 106 -3.86 -8.06 18.22
CA GLU A 106 -2.93 -8.94 18.93
C GLU A 106 -2.50 -10.16 18.09
N ALA A 107 -2.26 -9.93 16.80
CA ALA A 107 -1.90 -10.96 15.82
C ALA A 107 -0.44 -10.77 15.31
N PRO A 108 0.59 -10.96 16.15
CA PRO A 108 1.97 -10.68 15.76
C PRO A 108 2.43 -11.52 14.55
N ILE A 109 1.92 -12.73 14.41
CA ILE A 109 2.20 -13.60 13.26
C ILE A 109 1.68 -12.97 11.97
N ALA A 110 0.57 -12.23 12.01
CA ALA A 110 0.03 -11.54 10.85
C ALA A 110 0.95 -10.43 10.31
N LEU A 111 1.95 -9.97 11.07
CA LEU A 111 2.97 -9.07 10.56
C LEU A 111 3.75 -9.67 9.38
N LEU A 112 3.83 -10.98 9.25
CA LEU A 112 4.42 -11.68 8.10
C LEU A 112 3.61 -11.47 6.82
N LEU A 113 2.32 -11.13 6.93
CA LEU A 113 1.48 -10.79 5.77
C LEU A 113 1.89 -9.43 5.14
N VAL A 114 2.55 -8.55 5.89
CA VAL A 114 2.97 -7.23 5.37
C VAL A 114 3.97 -7.38 4.23
N PRO A 115 5.14 -8.05 4.39
CA PRO A 115 6.07 -8.27 3.29
C PRO A 115 5.46 -9.13 2.17
N LEU A 116 4.62 -10.10 2.50
CA LEU A 116 3.92 -10.91 1.51
C LEU A 116 2.96 -10.06 0.66
N PHE A 117 2.19 -9.18 1.30
CA PHE A 117 1.31 -8.21 0.64
C PHE A 117 2.11 -7.27 -0.27
N LEU A 118 3.19 -6.65 0.25
CA LEU A 118 4.05 -5.76 -0.53
C LEU A 118 4.67 -6.48 -1.74
N GLY A 119 5.13 -7.72 -1.59
CA GLY A 119 5.64 -8.55 -2.67
C GLY A 119 4.58 -8.82 -3.75
N THR A 120 3.38 -9.21 -3.33
CA THR A 120 2.25 -9.47 -4.24
C THR A 120 1.86 -8.21 -5.00
N ILE A 121 1.66 -7.08 -4.31
CA ILE A 121 1.32 -5.79 -4.92
C ILE A 121 2.41 -5.33 -5.87
N THR A 122 3.68 -5.51 -5.50
CA THR A 122 4.82 -5.15 -6.36
C THR A 122 4.76 -5.90 -7.69
N GLN A 123 4.63 -7.22 -7.65
CA GLN A 123 4.67 -8.04 -8.85
C GLN A 123 3.43 -7.87 -9.74
N ARG A 124 2.25 -7.78 -9.13
CA ARG A 124 0.98 -7.75 -9.87
C ARG A 124 0.58 -6.36 -10.37
N PHE A 125 0.92 -5.31 -9.63
CA PHE A 125 0.43 -3.96 -9.91
C PHE A 125 1.56 -2.96 -10.15
N ILE A 126 2.56 -2.87 -9.27
CA ILE A 126 3.58 -1.83 -9.35
C ILE A 126 4.48 -2.04 -10.57
N VAL A 127 5.02 -3.24 -10.76
CA VAL A 127 5.93 -3.51 -11.90
C VAL A 127 5.25 -3.30 -13.24
N PRO A 128 4.02 -3.81 -13.48
CA PRO A 128 3.29 -3.52 -14.72
C PRO A 128 2.99 -2.02 -14.91
N GLU A 129 2.69 -1.29 -13.82
CA GLU A 129 2.46 0.15 -13.87
C GLU A 129 3.74 0.93 -14.19
N GLU A 130 4.85 0.63 -13.51
CA GLU A 130 6.16 1.23 -13.80
C GLU A 130 6.59 1.00 -15.26
N ASN A 131 6.30 -0.18 -15.83
CA ASN A 131 6.60 -0.46 -17.23
C ASN A 131 5.77 0.42 -18.17
N ARG A 132 4.49 0.63 -17.89
CA ARG A 132 3.63 1.56 -18.65
C ARG A 132 4.11 3.00 -18.53
N LEU A 133 4.45 3.45 -17.33
CA LEU A 133 4.99 4.80 -17.08
C LEU A 133 6.32 5.00 -17.80
N ARG A 134 7.18 4.00 -17.83
CA ARG A 134 8.46 4.04 -18.54
C ARG A 134 8.28 4.21 -20.05
N VAL A 135 7.32 3.53 -20.64
CA VAL A 135 7.01 3.68 -22.08
C VAL A 135 6.41 5.07 -22.37
N LYS A 136 5.49 5.54 -21.52
CA LYS A 136 4.78 6.81 -21.72
C LYS A 136 5.62 8.03 -21.45
N PHE A 137 6.34 8.06 -20.32
CA PHE A 137 7.07 9.24 -19.84
C PHE A 137 8.61 9.15 -20.03
N ARG A 138 9.10 8.04 -20.56
CA ARG A 138 10.51 7.84 -20.98
C ARG A 138 11.56 8.44 -20.02
N ALA A 139 12.26 9.49 -20.45
CA ALA A 139 13.33 10.15 -19.69
C ALA A 139 12.85 10.78 -18.37
N ASP A 140 11.65 11.33 -18.33
CA ASP A 140 11.08 11.94 -17.11
C ASP A 140 10.82 10.89 -16.02
N PHE A 141 10.31 9.73 -16.41
CA PHE A 141 10.14 8.61 -15.47
C PHE A 141 11.49 8.05 -15.02
N ALA A 142 12.47 7.92 -15.93
CA ALA A 142 13.82 7.47 -15.58
C ALA A 142 14.47 8.42 -14.53
N ARG A 143 14.39 9.73 -14.75
CA ARG A 143 14.86 10.75 -13.80
C ARG A 143 14.14 10.67 -12.45
N TYR A 144 12.83 10.45 -12.47
CA TYR A 144 12.05 10.27 -11.25
C TYR A 144 12.49 9.04 -10.46
N CYS A 145 12.75 7.91 -11.14
CA CYS A 145 13.26 6.69 -10.50
C CYS A 145 14.65 6.86 -9.88
N GLN A 146 15.50 7.72 -10.44
CA GLN A 146 16.82 8.04 -9.88
C GLN A 146 16.71 8.85 -8.58
N ASN A 147 15.72 9.74 -8.49
CA ASN A 147 15.56 10.68 -7.38
C ASN A 147 14.62 10.16 -6.27
N THR A 148 13.79 9.18 -6.57
CA THR A 148 12.78 8.69 -5.62
C THR A 148 12.73 7.17 -5.64
N ARG A 149 12.85 6.56 -4.45
CA ARG A 149 12.78 5.11 -4.29
C ARG A 149 11.35 4.59 -4.46
N ARG A 150 11.22 3.29 -4.71
CA ARG A 150 9.92 2.63 -4.83
C ARG A 150 9.13 2.68 -3.54
N TRP A 151 9.78 2.48 -2.41
CA TRP A 151 9.17 2.46 -1.08
C TRP A 151 9.59 3.67 -0.24
N VAL A 152 10.78 3.66 0.31
CA VAL A 152 11.33 4.76 1.12
C VAL A 152 12.83 4.93 0.84
#